data_639bb96530a90891568377a3f2cf4970
#
_entry.id   639bb96530a90891568377a3f2cf4970
#
_cell.length_a   1.000
_cell.length_b   1.000
_cell.length_c   1.000
_cell.angle_alpha   90.00
_cell.angle_beta   90.00
_cell.angle_gamma   90.00
#
_symmetry.space_group_name_H-M   'P 1'
#
loop_
_entity.id
_entity.type
_entity.pdbx_description
1 polymer ?
#
loop_
_entity_poly.entity_id
_entity_poly.type
_entity_poly.pdbx_seq_one_letter_code
_entity_poly.pdbx_strand_id
1 'polypeptide(L)'
;HLEALENVPSFFYDHIMLGGPKRDEQIENMIYTIRNIARAGIPIFGYNWMPSSVWRDAENALHRAGVRVTAYDHSQHSAAPLTHGRHYTEDEMWDNLEYWIKIITPIAEEEGIRIGIHPADPPVDCVGGIPRLLNSFDAFKRLIGIVDSPANAIEFCQGTFSEMPDAAGEGIYDMIQYFGERKKILYVQFRNVSNAGDPFKEEFINTGHVDMYRAMKLY
;
A
#
# COMPACT_ATOMS: atom_id res chain seq x y z
N HIS A 1 14.04 -2.56 -20.41
CA HIS A 1 12.58 -2.56 -20.41
C HIS A 1 12.07 -2.30 -19.00
N LEU A 2 11.08 -1.42 -18.85
CA LEU A 2 10.46 -1.09 -17.57
C LEU A 2 9.08 -1.76 -17.51
N GLU A 3 8.87 -2.63 -16.54
CA GLU A 3 7.63 -3.42 -16.40
C GLU A 3 6.62 -2.76 -15.45
N ALA A 4 7.11 -2.00 -14.49
CA ALA A 4 6.26 -1.28 -13.55
C ALA A 4 6.89 0.05 -13.17
N LEU A 5 6.07 1.07 -13.01
CA LEU A 5 6.42 2.32 -12.35
C LEU A 5 5.76 2.31 -10.98
N GLU A 6 6.57 2.16 -9.95
CA GLU A 6 6.09 2.27 -8.59
C GLU A 6 6.10 3.74 -8.18
N ASN A 7 4.89 4.28 -8.04
CA ASN A 7 4.63 5.55 -7.39
C ASN A 7 5.10 6.81 -8.13
N VAL A 8 4.27 7.81 -8.10
CA VAL A 8 4.63 9.21 -8.31
C VAL A 8 4.63 9.93 -6.95
N PRO A 9 5.28 11.09 -6.81
CA PRO A 9 5.26 11.84 -5.55
C PRO A 9 3.82 12.06 -5.04
N SER A 10 3.58 11.79 -3.75
CA SER A 10 2.24 11.86 -3.16
C SER A 10 1.58 13.24 -3.29
N PHE A 11 2.36 14.33 -3.37
CA PHE A 11 1.82 15.66 -3.59
C PHE A 11 1.20 15.88 -5.00
N PHE A 12 1.31 14.91 -5.92
CA PHE A 12 0.60 14.94 -7.20
C PHE A 12 -0.88 14.56 -7.04
N TYR A 13 -1.25 13.89 -5.94
CA TYR A 13 -2.59 13.40 -5.68
C TYR A 13 -3.04 13.48 -4.21
N ASP A 14 -2.36 14.30 -3.40
CA ASP A 14 -2.70 14.52 -1.99
C ASP A 14 -4.09 15.14 -1.80
N HIS A 15 -4.48 16.07 -2.68
CA HIS A 15 -5.85 16.61 -2.66
C HIS A 15 -6.89 15.57 -3.08
N ILE A 16 -6.54 14.58 -3.88
CA ILE A 16 -7.43 13.44 -4.18
C ILE A 16 -7.63 12.63 -2.91
N MET A 17 -6.54 12.26 -2.25
CA MET A 17 -6.57 11.46 -1.04
C MET A 17 -7.35 12.11 0.10
N LEU A 18 -7.26 13.44 0.23
CA LEU A 18 -7.82 14.21 1.35
C LEU A 18 -9.13 14.94 1.01
N GLY A 19 -9.68 14.78 -0.20
CA GLY A 19 -10.88 15.50 -0.63
C GLY A 19 -10.67 17.02 -0.70
N GLY A 20 -9.46 17.45 -1.01
CA GLY A 20 -9.06 18.87 -0.99
C GLY A 20 -9.57 19.66 -2.20
N PRO A 21 -9.41 21.00 -2.20
CA PRO A 21 -10.00 21.90 -3.20
C PRO A 21 -9.44 21.73 -4.62
N LYS A 22 -8.28 21.08 -4.77
CA LYS A 22 -7.67 20.78 -6.08
C LYS A 22 -7.87 19.33 -6.53
N ARG A 23 -8.81 18.60 -5.91
CA ARG A 23 -9.03 17.19 -6.21
C ARG A 23 -9.23 16.93 -7.69
N ASP A 24 -10.13 17.68 -8.33
CA ASP A 24 -10.49 17.43 -9.72
C ASP A 24 -9.35 17.81 -10.68
N GLU A 25 -8.60 18.89 -10.41
CA GLU A 25 -7.38 19.26 -11.14
C GLU A 25 -6.33 18.14 -11.03
N GLN A 26 -6.09 17.60 -9.85
CA GLN A 26 -5.14 16.51 -9.67
C GLN A 26 -5.60 15.21 -10.35
N ILE A 27 -6.90 14.93 -10.38
CA ILE A 27 -7.45 13.79 -11.13
C ILE A 27 -7.14 13.93 -12.63
N GLU A 28 -7.37 15.09 -13.23
CA GLU A 28 -7.06 15.32 -14.63
C GLU A 28 -5.56 15.13 -14.91
N ASN A 29 -4.70 15.66 -14.04
CA ASN A 29 -3.25 15.48 -14.13
C ASN A 29 -2.82 14.01 -14.00
N MET A 30 -3.46 13.25 -13.10
CA MET A 30 -3.17 11.83 -12.94
C MET A 30 -3.66 11.00 -14.11
N ILE A 31 -4.81 11.31 -14.70
CA ILE A 31 -5.28 10.70 -15.95
C ILE A 31 -4.26 10.94 -17.08
N TYR A 32 -3.78 12.18 -17.21
CA TYR A 32 -2.72 12.49 -18.19
C TYR A 32 -1.43 11.71 -17.93
N THR A 33 -1.05 11.56 -16.66
CA THR A 33 0.13 10.78 -16.24
C THR A 33 -0.03 9.30 -16.61
N ILE A 34 -1.17 8.70 -16.34
CA ILE A 34 -1.48 7.29 -16.67
C ILE A 34 -1.42 7.05 -18.18
N ARG A 35 -1.98 7.97 -18.97
CA ARG A 35 -1.88 7.90 -20.43
C ARG A 35 -0.43 7.98 -20.93
N ASN A 36 0.40 8.79 -20.30
CA ASN A 36 1.82 8.86 -20.66
C ASN A 36 2.60 7.60 -20.25
N ILE A 37 2.29 7.00 -19.10
CA ILE A 37 2.84 5.71 -18.68
C ILE A 37 2.50 4.62 -19.71
N ALA A 38 1.25 4.55 -20.14
CA ALA A 38 0.80 3.62 -21.17
C ALA A 38 1.53 3.85 -22.51
N ARG A 39 1.63 5.10 -22.97
CA ARG A 39 2.37 5.47 -24.19
C ARG A 39 3.85 5.11 -24.12
N ALA A 40 4.44 5.14 -22.94
CA ALA A 40 5.82 4.70 -22.72
C ALA A 40 5.99 3.18 -22.75
N GLY A 41 4.89 2.43 -22.89
CA GLY A 41 4.87 0.97 -22.90
C GLY A 41 5.10 0.33 -21.55
N ILE A 42 4.78 1.03 -20.46
CA ILE A 42 4.88 0.54 -19.08
C ILE A 42 3.51 -0.03 -18.68
N PRO A 43 3.38 -1.36 -18.49
CA PRO A 43 2.08 -2.01 -18.32
C PRO A 43 1.48 -1.88 -16.92
N ILE A 44 2.29 -1.46 -15.91
CA ILE A 44 1.86 -1.41 -14.51
C ILE A 44 2.22 -0.05 -13.90
N PHE A 45 1.23 0.56 -13.24
CA PHE A 45 1.42 1.73 -12.40
C PHE A 45 1.04 1.42 -10.96
N GLY A 46 2.02 1.50 -10.04
CA GLY A 46 1.82 1.38 -8.60
C GLY A 46 1.58 2.73 -7.95
N TYR A 47 0.76 2.77 -6.92
CA TYR A 47 0.51 3.97 -6.11
C TYR A 47 0.17 3.61 -4.67
N ASN A 48 0.18 4.58 -3.77
CA ASN A 48 -0.20 4.38 -2.37
C ASN A 48 -1.32 5.34 -1.93
N TRP A 49 -1.93 5.05 -0.76
CA TRP A 49 -2.98 5.90 -0.18
C TRP A 49 -2.57 6.38 1.21
N MET A 50 -1.38 7.00 1.28
CA MET A 50 -0.74 7.45 2.52
C MET A 50 -0.37 8.93 2.44
N PRO A 51 -1.33 9.86 2.63
CA PRO A 51 -1.03 11.30 2.55
C PRO A 51 0.00 11.75 3.59
N SER A 52 0.09 11.07 4.74
CA SER A 52 1.11 11.33 5.78
C SER A 52 2.41 10.52 5.61
N SER A 53 2.64 9.90 4.43
CA SER A 53 3.82 9.07 4.12
C SER A 53 3.97 7.79 4.96
N VAL A 54 5.07 7.08 4.76
CA VAL A 54 5.51 5.96 5.60
C VAL A 54 6.08 6.49 6.91
N TRP A 55 5.77 5.82 8.02
CA TRP A 55 6.32 6.16 9.33
C TRP A 55 7.20 5.04 9.86
N ARG A 56 8.33 5.45 10.47
CA ARG A 56 9.30 4.57 11.12
C ARG A 56 9.82 5.25 12.38
N ASP A 57 10.37 4.45 13.29
CA ASP A 57 11.03 4.97 14.46
C ASP A 57 12.26 5.81 14.08
N ALA A 58 12.59 6.80 14.89
CA ALA A 58 13.74 7.67 14.65
C ALA A 58 15.07 6.90 14.72
N GLU A 59 15.14 5.84 15.52
CA GLU A 59 16.30 4.98 15.66
C GLU A 59 16.05 3.62 15.00
N ASN A 60 16.94 3.24 14.09
CA ASN A 60 16.92 1.94 13.48
C ASN A 60 17.27 0.84 14.47
N ALA A 61 16.59 -0.29 14.40
CA ALA A 61 16.89 -1.47 15.19
C ALA A 61 18.20 -2.14 14.75
N LEU A 62 18.89 -2.78 15.71
CA LEU A 62 20.08 -3.59 15.40
C LEU A 62 19.65 -4.99 14.93
N HIS A 63 20.35 -5.48 13.93
CA HIS A 63 20.22 -6.83 13.41
C HIS A 63 21.59 -7.55 13.45
N ARG A 64 21.64 -8.80 12.97
CA ARG A 64 22.88 -9.60 12.91
C ARG A 64 24.01 -8.84 12.20
N ALA A 65 25.23 -9.11 12.64
CA ALA A 65 26.45 -8.46 12.14
C ALA A 65 26.48 -6.92 12.26
N GLY A 66 25.67 -6.34 13.17
CA GLY A 66 25.64 -4.90 13.41
C GLY A 66 24.91 -4.08 12.32
N VAL A 67 24.19 -4.74 11.41
CA VAL A 67 23.36 -4.04 10.41
C VAL A 67 22.22 -3.34 11.11
N ARG A 68 21.89 -2.13 10.67
CA ARG A 68 20.71 -1.38 11.12
C ARG A 68 19.57 -1.57 10.13
N VAL A 69 18.40 -1.87 10.65
CA VAL A 69 17.17 -2.07 9.89
C VAL A 69 16.08 -1.13 10.40
N THR A 70 15.13 -0.76 9.57
CA THR A 70 14.01 0.06 9.99
C THR A 70 13.10 -0.70 10.95
N ALA A 71 12.46 0.03 11.84
CA ALA A 71 11.53 -0.49 12.84
C ALA A 71 10.35 0.47 13.04
N TYR A 72 9.30 -0.04 13.62
CA TYR A 72 8.15 0.74 14.03
C TYR A 72 7.56 0.21 15.34
N ASP A 73 7.30 1.13 16.25
CA ASP A 73 6.58 0.92 17.52
C ASP A 73 5.54 2.04 17.67
N HIS A 74 4.29 1.70 17.51
CA HIS A 74 3.18 2.66 17.54
C HIS A 74 3.13 3.47 18.84
N SER A 75 3.56 2.89 19.96
CA SER A 75 3.59 3.58 21.24
C SER A 75 4.47 4.83 21.24
N GLN A 76 5.52 4.86 20.41
CA GLN A 76 6.41 6.00 20.25
C GLN A 76 5.80 7.15 19.41
N HIS A 77 4.73 6.86 18.68
CA HIS A 77 4.07 7.79 17.76
C HIS A 77 2.69 8.26 18.22
N SER A 78 2.19 7.75 19.35
CA SER A 78 0.85 8.06 19.88
C SER A 78 0.61 9.55 20.17
N ALA A 79 1.66 10.32 20.47
CA ALA A 79 1.61 11.75 20.71
C ALA A 79 2.06 12.60 19.50
N ALA A 80 2.19 12.00 18.33
CA ALA A 80 2.64 12.72 17.13
C ALA A 80 1.63 13.81 16.73
N PRO A 81 2.11 14.97 16.24
CA PRO A 81 1.23 16.04 15.82
C PRO A 81 0.42 15.66 14.59
N LEU A 82 -0.70 16.36 14.40
CA LEU A 82 -1.52 16.22 13.20
C LEU A 82 -0.72 16.66 11.96
N THR A 83 -0.62 15.79 10.97
CA THR A 83 0.16 16.08 9.75
C THR A 83 -0.56 17.04 8.79
N HIS A 84 -1.91 17.08 8.85
CA HIS A 84 -2.75 17.87 7.94
C HIS A 84 -3.75 18.76 8.67
N GLY A 85 -3.38 19.23 9.89
CA GLY A 85 -4.09 20.25 10.64
C GLY A 85 -5.44 19.85 11.26
N ARG A 86 -5.98 18.64 10.91
CA ARG A 86 -7.20 18.09 11.49
C ARG A 86 -7.17 16.56 11.56
N HIS A 87 -8.13 15.99 12.26
CA HIS A 87 -8.46 14.58 12.13
C HIS A 87 -9.36 14.35 10.92
N TYR A 88 -9.10 13.25 10.22
CA TYR A 88 -9.96 12.71 9.17
C TYR A 88 -10.70 11.49 9.71
N THR A 89 -11.91 11.24 9.22
CA THR A 89 -12.64 10.02 9.54
C THR A 89 -12.30 8.90 8.55
N GLU A 90 -12.51 7.67 8.97
CA GLU A 90 -12.33 6.51 8.08
C GLU A 90 -13.29 6.58 6.88
N ASP A 91 -14.53 6.96 7.11
CA ASP A 91 -15.54 7.12 6.05
C ASP A 91 -15.11 8.16 5.01
N GLU A 92 -14.63 9.35 5.44
CA GLU A 92 -14.10 10.36 4.52
C GLU A 92 -12.97 9.80 3.64
N MET A 93 -12.06 9.05 4.24
CA MET A 93 -10.92 8.48 3.52
C MET A 93 -11.36 7.39 2.54
N TRP A 94 -12.33 6.54 2.93
CA TRP A 94 -12.92 5.54 2.03
C TRP A 94 -13.70 6.17 0.88
N ASP A 95 -14.48 7.21 1.14
CA ASP A 95 -15.23 7.94 0.11
C ASP A 95 -14.27 8.54 -0.95
N ASN A 96 -13.16 9.11 -0.51
CA ASN A 96 -12.14 9.64 -1.41
C ASN A 96 -11.45 8.54 -2.22
N LEU A 97 -11.12 7.40 -1.60
CA LEU A 97 -10.50 6.26 -2.28
C LEU A 97 -11.47 5.64 -3.30
N GLU A 98 -12.73 5.44 -2.93
CA GLU A 98 -13.75 4.93 -3.85
C GLU A 98 -13.97 5.86 -5.04
N TYR A 99 -14.04 7.17 -4.79
CA TYR A 99 -14.16 8.18 -5.84
C TYR A 99 -13.01 8.08 -6.83
N TRP A 100 -11.77 7.99 -6.32
CA TRP A 100 -10.57 7.82 -7.13
C TRP A 100 -10.61 6.54 -7.97
N ILE A 101 -10.85 5.40 -7.35
CA ILE A 101 -10.85 4.09 -8.03
C ILE A 101 -11.90 4.03 -9.13
N LYS A 102 -13.10 4.56 -8.87
CA LYS A 102 -14.19 4.58 -9.86
C LYS A 102 -13.89 5.43 -11.10
N ILE A 103 -13.05 6.45 -10.96
CA ILE A 103 -12.63 7.29 -12.08
C ILE A 103 -11.45 6.67 -12.81
N ILE A 104 -10.43 6.22 -12.07
CA ILE A 104 -9.15 5.89 -12.68
C ILE A 104 -9.13 4.47 -13.29
N THR A 105 -9.93 3.55 -12.76
CA THR A 105 -9.95 2.17 -13.26
C THR A 105 -10.40 2.08 -14.72
N PRO A 106 -11.50 2.73 -15.14
CA PRO A 106 -11.89 2.75 -16.56
C PRO A 106 -10.82 3.35 -17.47
N ILE A 107 -10.10 4.37 -17.01
CA ILE A 107 -8.99 4.98 -17.78
C ILE A 107 -7.84 4.00 -17.94
N ALA A 108 -7.49 3.27 -16.88
CA ALA A 108 -6.46 2.24 -16.95
C ALA A 108 -6.84 1.11 -17.93
N GLU A 109 -8.11 0.69 -17.94
CA GLU A 109 -8.63 -0.29 -18.89
C GLU A 109 -8.54 0.21 -20.34
N GLU A 110 -8.97 1.45 -20.60
CA GLU A 110 -8.91 2.08 -21.93
C GLU A 110 -7.46 2.12 -22.45
N GLU A 111 -6.51 2.44 -21.59
CA GLU A 111 -5.09 2.55 -21.94
C GLU A 111 -4.34 1.19 -21.89
N GLY A 112 -4.99 0.12 -21.49
CA GLY A 112 -4.42 -1.23 -21.43
C GLY A 112 -3.35 -1.42 -20.35
N ILE A 113 -3.35 -0.64 -19.29
CA ILE A 113 -2.46 -0.78 -18.14
C ILE A 113 -3.22 -1.26 -16.90
N ARG A 114 -2.49 -1.72 -15.90
CA ARG A 114 -3.05 -2.10 -14.61
C ARG A 114 -2.51 -1.18 -13.51
N ILE A 115 -3.37 -0.81 -12.57
CA ILE A 115 -3.01 0.01 -11.44
C ILE A 115 -3.02 -0.82 -10.16
N GLY A 116 -1.95 -0.74 -9.37
CA GLY A 116 -1.79 -1.46 -8.12
C GLY A 116 -1.60 -0.53 -6.94
N ILE A 117 -2.35 -0.75 -5.88
CA ILE A 117 -2.22 0.05 -4.67
C ILE A 117 -1.38 -0.67 -3.62
N HIS A 118 -0.43 0.07 -3.03
CA HIS A 118 0.41 -0.36 -1.92
C HIS A 118 -0.37 -0.37 -0.60
N PRO A 119 -0.17 -1.36 0.29
CA PRO A 119 -0.76 -1.36 1.63
C PRO A 119 -0.32 -0.15 2.47
N ALA A 120 -1.11 0.19 3.46
CA ALA A 120 -0.74 1.23 4.42
C ALA A 120 0.50 0.80 5.24
N ASP A 121 1.52 1.62 5.26
CA ASP A 121 2.77 1.34 5.96
C ASP A 121 3.13 2.47 6.96
N PRO A 122 3.10 2.19 8.26
CA PRO A 122 2.71 0.94 8.92
C PRO A 122 1.19 0.65 8.83
N PRO A 123 0.78 -0.64 8.92
CA PRO A 123 -0.63 -1.02 8.85
C PRO A 123 -1.32 -0.92 10.22
N VAL A 124 -1.37 0.29 10.74
CA VAL A 124 -2.05 0.65 12.00
C VAL A 124 -3.35 1.43 11.71
N ASP A 125 -4.16 1.70 12.72
CA ASP A 125 -5.46 2.36 12.49
C ASP A 125 -5.32 3.81 12.04
N CYS A 126 -4.39 4.56 12.63
CA CYS A 126 -4.25 5.99 12.37
C CYS A 126 -2.81 6.48 12.59
N VAL A 127 -2.37 7.41 11.76
CA VAL A 127 -1.07 8.09 11.90
C VAL A 127 -1.25 9.58 11.63
N GLY A 128 -0.81 10.42 12.57
CA GLY A 128 -0.86 11.88 12.42
C GLY A 128 -2.25 12.44 12.13
N GLY A 129 -3.30 11.80 12.67
CA GLY A 129 -4.70 12.21 12.47
C GLY A 129 -5.35 11.69 11.19
N ILE A 130 -4.68 10.80 10.46
CA ILE A 130 -5.18 10.21 9.20
C ILE A 130 -5.34 8.70 9.34
N PRO A 131 -6.55 8.14 9.13
CA PRO A 131 -6.79 6.71 9.10
C PRO A 131 -5.99 6.01 7.99
N ARG A 132 -5.48 4.83 8.31
CA ARG A 132 -4.73 3.94 7.41
C ARG A 132 -5.69 2.86 6.89
N LEU A 133 -6.35 3.10 5.75
CA LEU A 133 -7.42 2.24 5.25
C LEU A 133 -6.98 0.81 4.90
N LEU A 134 -5.83 0.68 4.24
CA LEU A 134 -5.36 -0.58 3.66
C LEU A 134 -4.43 -1.30 4.62
N ASN A 135 -4.94 -1.61 5.81
CA ASN A 135 -4.22 -2.17 6.94
C ASN A 135 -4.68 -3.59 7.36
N SER A 136 -5.56 -4.21 6.58
CA SER A 136 -6.12 -5.53 6.90
C SER A 136 -6.52 -6.31 5.65
N PHE A 137 -6.68 -7.63 5.78
CA PHE A 137 -7.13 -8.51 4.71
C PHE A 137 -8.50 -8.08 4.15
N ASP A 138 -9.43 -7.75 5.06
CA ASP A 138 -10.79 -7.35 4.66
C ASP A 138 -10.82 -5.99 3.97
N ALA A 139 -9.95 -5.05 4.35
CA ALA A 139 -9.80 -3.79 3.65
C ALA A 139 -9.39 -3.99 2.18
N PHE A 140 -8.49 -4.93 1.90
CA PHE A 140 -8.10 -5.25 0.53
C PHE A 140 -9.18 -6.03 -0.25
N LYS A 141 -9.98 -6.87 0.41
CA LYS A 141 -11.17 -7.47 -0.22
C LYS A 141 -12.18 -6.38 -0.60
N ARG A 142 -12.43 -5.39 0.28
CA ARG A 142 -13.26 -4.22 -0.03
C ARG A 142 -12.69 -3.45 -1.23
N LEU A 143 -11.39 -3.15 -1.22
CA LEU A 143 -10.69 -2.43 -2.29
C LEU A 143 -10.92 -3.04 -3.68
N ILE A 144 -10.64 -4.33 -3.83
CA ILE A 144 -10.78 -5.01 -5.13
C ILE A 144 -12.24 -5.16 -5.57
N GLY A 145 -13.18 -5.04 -4.65
CA GLY A 145 -14.63 -5.05 -4.89
C GLY A 145 -15.22 -3.70 -5.28
N ILE A 146 -14.51 -2.57 -5.12
CA ILE A 146 -15.00 -1.23 -5.49
C ILE A 146 -15.31 -1.16 -7.00
N VAL A 147 -14.38 -1.65 -7.81
CA VAL A 147 -14.56 -1.89 -9.25
C VAL A 147 -13.96 -3.26 -9.56
N ASP A 148 -14.79 -4.22 -9.95
CA ASP A 148 -14.34 -5.55 -10.31
C ASP A 148 -13.73 -5.54 -11.71
N SER A 149 -12.47 -5.17 -11.76
CA SER A 149 -11.67 -5.04 -12.99
C SER A 149 -10.28 -5.63 -12.79
N PRO A 150 -9.69 -6.25 -13.79
CA PRO A 150 -8.28 -6.64 -13.76
C PRO A 150 -7.33 -5.44 -13.67
N ALA A 151 -7.79 -4.24 -14.04
CA ALA A 151 -7.02 -3.01 -13.92
C ALA A 151 -6.99 -2.45 -12.49
N ASN A 152 -7.95 -2.81 -11.61
CA ASN A 152 -7.94 -2.48 -10.19
C ASN A 152 -7.31 -3.64 -9.39
N ALA A 153 -6.08 -3.45 -8.91
CA ALA A 153 -5.29 -4.52 -8.35
C ALA A 153 -4.35 -4.05 -7.22
N ILE A 154 -3.40 -4.87 -6.85
CA ILE A 154 -2.56 -4.71 -5.66
C ILE A 154 -1.08 -4.71 -6.04
N GLU A 155 -0.35 -3.75 -5.56
CA GLU A 155 1.08 -3.82 -5.34
C GLU A 155 1.29 -4.58 -4.02
N PHE A 156 1.70 -5.85 -4.12
CA PHE A 156 1.78 -6.70 -2.94
C PHE A 156 3.12 -6.52 -2.23
N CYS A 157 3.22 -5.51 -1.35
CA CYS A 157 4.34 -5.39 -0.43
C CYS A 157 4.22 -6.48 0.64
N GLN A 158 4.84 -7.64 0.42
CA GLN A 158 4.74 -8.76 1.35
C GLN A 158 5.19 -8.37 2.77
N GLY A 159 6.21 -7.50 2.90
CA GLY A 159 6.63 -6.99 4.21
C GLY A 159 5.46 -6.31 4.92
N THR A 160 4.82 -5.33 4.29
CA THR A 160 3.72 -4.60 4.92
C THR A 160 2.48 -5.47 5.14
N PHE A 161 2.15 -6.39 4.21
CA PHE A 161 1.10 -7.38 4.48
C PHE A 161 1.45 -8.25 5.68
N SER A 162 2.72 -8.63 5.84
CA SER A 162 3.18 -9.46 6.96
C SER A 162 3.18 -8.72 8.32
N GLU A 163 3.16 -7.39 8.31
CA GLU A 163 3.01 -6.55 9.50
C GLU A 163 1.56 -6.50 10.02
N MET A 164 0.58 -6.86 9.19
CA MET A 164 -0.82 -6.87 9.60
C MET A 164 -1.09 -7.97 10.64
N PRO A 165 -1.90 -7.74 11.68
CA PRO A 165 -2.29 -8.79 12.63
C PRO A 165 -2.89 -10.03 11.94
N ASP A 166 -3.64 -9.84 10.85
CA ASP A 166 -4.28 -10.89 10.05
C ASP A 166 -3.26 -11.82 9.37
N ALA A 167 -2.01 -11.40 9.23
CA ALA A 167 -0.95 -12.17 8.59
C ALA A 167 -0.30 -13.21 9.51
N ALA A 168 -0.67 -13.24 10.79
CA ALA A 168 -0.12 -14.19 11.76
C ALA A 168 -0.36 -15.65 11.32
N GLY A 169 0.63 -16.52 11.56
CA GLY A 169 0.53 -17.94 11.23
C GLY A 169 0.33 -18.19 9.74
N GLU A 170 -0.81 -18.74 9.37
CA GLU A 170 -1.17 -19.04 7.97
C GLU A 170 -1.68 -17.81 7.21
N GLY A 171 -2.05 -16.73 7.88
CA GLY A 171 -2.76 -15.60 7.29
C GLY A 171 -2.08 -14.97 6.09
N ILE A 172 -0.74 -14.78 6.12
CA ILE A 172 -0.01 -14.23 4.98
C ILE A 172 -0.13 -15.12 3.73
N TYR A 173 -0.10 -16.44 3.90
CA TYR A 173 -0.24 -17.40 2.79
C TYR A 173 -1.66 -17.42 2.23
N ASP A 174 -2.67 -17.31 3.11
CA ASP A 174 -4.07 -17.17 2.72
C ASP A 174 -4.30 -15.89 1.89
N MET A 175 -3.66 -14.78 2.27
CA MET A 175 -3.71 -13.53 1.51
C MET A 175 -3.07 -13.68 0.12
N ILE A 176 -1.87 -14.27 0.05
CA ILE A 176 -1.16 -14.53 -1.23
C ILE A 176 -2.04 -15.39 -2.14
N GLN A 177 -2.58 -16.49 -1.61
CA GLN A 177 -3.43 -17.40 -2.39
C GLN A 177 -4.72 -16.69 -2.84
N TYR A 178 -5.41 -16.01 -1.93
CA TYR A 178 -6.69 -15.34 -2.23
C TYR A 178 -6.57 -14.31 -3.35
N PHE A 179 -5.57 -13.42 -3.26
CA PHE A 179 -5.37 -12.39 -4.27
C PHE A 179 -4.69 -12.92 -5.53
N GLY A 180 -3.83 -13.92 -5.40
CA GLY A 180 -3.18 -14.60 -6.52
C GLY A 180 -4.18 -15.34 -7.43
N GLU A 181 -5.07 -16.16 -6.87
CA GLU A 181 -6.13 -16.86 -7.59
C GLU A 181 -7.06 -15.90 -8.37
N ARG A 182 -7.24 -14.70 -7.85
CA ARG A 182 -8.01 -13.62 -8.47
C ARG A 182 -7.22 -12.74 -9.44
N LYS A 183 -5.93 -13.05 -9.63
CA LYS A 183 -5.00 -12.28 -10.49
C LYS A 183 -4.92 -10.80 -10.11
N LYS A 184 -5.04 -10.52 -8.80
CA LYS A 184 -5.00 -9.16 -8.26
C LYS A 184 -3.61 -8.73 -7.80
N ILE A 185 -2.62 -9.62 -7.74
CA ILE A 185 -1.22 -9.28 -7.45
C ILE A 185 -0.54 -8.91 -8.76
N LEU A 186 -0.06 -7.66 -8.86
CA LEU A 186 0.64 -7.17 -10.06
C LEU A 186 2.14 -7.41 -9.99
N TYR A 187 2.73 -7.11 -8.85
CA TYR A 187 4.13 -7.37 -8.52
C TYR A 187 4.29 -7.43 -7.00
N VAL A 188 5.43 -7.92 -6.56
CA VAL A 188 5.69 -8.22 -5.16
C VAL A 188 6.96 -7.52 -4.70
N GLN A 189 6.88 -6.73 -3.64
CA GLN A 189 8.04 -6.34 -2.86
C GLN A 189 8.32 -7.45 -1.84
N PHE A 190 9.34 -8.25 -2.11
CA PHE A 190 9.60 -9.49 -1.40
C PHE A 190 10.44 -9.26 -0.13
N ARG A 191 9.82 -8.65 0.88
CA ARG A 191 10.38 -8.26 2.18
C ARG A 191 9.87 -9.17 3.30
N ASN A 192 10.67 -9.39 4.35
CA ASN A 192 10.28 -10.08 5.57
C ASN A 192 10.40 -9.16 6.79
N VAL A 193 9.63 -9.43 7.83
CA VAL A 193 9.59 -8.67 9.08
C VAL A 193 9.59 -9.59 10.29
N SER A 194 9.88 -9.05 11.47
CA SER A 194 10.06 -9.85 12.71
C SER A 194 8.80 -10.59 13.16
N ASN A 195 7.63 -10.00 12.99
CA ASN A 195 6.35 -10.54 13.45
C ASN A 195 5.18 -9.83 12.78
N ALA A 196 4.01 -10.42 12.87
CA ALA A 196 2.75 -9.77 12.58
C ALA A 196 2.34 -8.87 13.75
N GLY A 197 1.75 -7.71 13.43
CA GLY A 197 1.35 -6.69 14.41
C GLY A 197 2.50 -5.78 14.85
N ASP A 198 2.14 -4.81 15.65
CA ASP A 198 3.03 -3.79 16.22
C ASP A 198 3.55 -4.27 17.60
N PRO A 199 4.82 -4.00 17.98
CA PRO A 199 5.89 -3.41 17.16
C PRO A 199 6.56 -4.42 16.22
N PHE A 200 7.17 -3.93 15.14
CA PHE A 200 7.92 -4.76 14.20
C PHE A 200 9.23 -4.11 13.76
N LYS A 201 10.10 -4.90 13.17
CA LYS A 201 11.28 -4.44 12.44
C LYS A 201 11.47 -5.22 11.15
N GLU A 202 12.17 -4.63 10.19
CA GLU A 202 12.59 -5.35 8.99
C GLU A 202 13.57 -6.47 9.33
N GLU A 203 13.50 -7.53 8.56
CA GLU A 203 14.32 -8.72 8.73
C GLU A 203 15.02 -9.09 7.41
N PHE A 204 16.13 -9.83 7.51
CA PHE A 204 16.63 -10.51 6.33
C PHE A 204 15.63 -11.56 5.85
N ILE A 205 15.64 -11.86 4.56
CA ILE A 205 14.71 -12.81 3.94
C ILE A 205 14.60 -14.13 4.73
N ASN A 206 15.69 -14.58 5.33
CA ASN A 206 15.76 -15.87 6.02
C ASN A 206 15.58 -15.81 7.55
N THR A 207 15.15 -14.68 8.12
CA THR A 207 15.07 -14.51 9.60
C THR A 207 13.74 -13.98 10.12
N GLY A 208 12.85 -13.50 9.27
CA GLY A 208 11.54 -13.01 9.67
C GLY A 208 10.54 -14.12 10.01
N HIS A 209 9.32 -13.74 10.36
CA HIS A 209 8.29 -14.71 10.76
C HIS A 209 7.65 -15.45 9.57
N VAL A 210 7.82 -14.93 8.35
CA VAL A 210 7.29 -15.59 7.14
C VAL A 210 8.31 -16.57 6.57
N ASP A 211 7.88 -17.80 6.28
CA ASP A 211 8.66 -18.72 5.44
C ASP A 211 8.64 -18.22 3.99
N MET A 212 9.70 -17.52 3.61
CA MET A 212 9.81 -16.88 2.30
C MET A 212 9.89 -17.88 1.15
N TYR A 213 10.40 -19.09 1.40
CA TYR A 213 10.42 -20.15 0.38
C TYR A 213 9.00 -20.63 0.08
N ARG A 214 8.20 -20.83 1.13
CA ARG A 214 6.79 -21.18 0.98
C ARG A 214 6.00 -20.08 0.27
N ALA A 215 6.20 -18.82 0.65
CA ALA A 215 5.57 -17.67 0.01
C ALA A 215 5.90 -17.61 -1.50
N MET A 216 7.19 -17.78 -1.84
CA MET A 216 7.64 -17.78 -3.26
C MET A 216 6.98 -18.88 -4.09
N LYS A 217 6.71 -20.05 -3.50
CA LYS A 217 6.00 -21.13 -4.21
C LYS A 217 4.54 -20.83 -4.46
N LEU A 218 3.91 -20.02 -3.60
CA LEU A 218 2.51 -19.61 -3.76
C LEU A 218 2.35 -18.56 -4.86
N TYR A 219 3.33 -17.63 -4.97
CA TYR A 219 3.36 -16.67 -6.09
C TYR A 219 3.58 -17.37 -7.44
#